data_99dcd2044b6bdbdb1bdd6bde40ec716c
#
_entry.id   99dcd2044b6bdbdb1bdd6bde40ec716c
#
_cell.length_a   1.000
_cell.length_b   1.000
_cell.length_c   1.000
_cell.angle_alpha   90.00
_cell.angle_beta   90.00
_cell.angle_gamma   90.00
#
_symmetry.space_group_name_H-M   'P 1'
#
loop_
_entity.id
_entity.type
_entity.pdbx_description
1 polymer ?
#
loop_
_entity_poly.entity_id
_entity_poly.type
_entity_poly.pdbx_seq_one_letter_code
_entity_poly.pdbx_strand_id
1 'polypeptide(L)'
;MQQPALFSAAVERSLRQLPVIGEQRDITYYGSHARSIINGPEITGMGFWSINPYIGCAFGCAYCYARYAHRYVMERATDADRLTGAAEQDVGRIPPWLAFERHIFVKRNGPELLARTLRHGSDRFRALAEGDWIAIGTATDPYQPAERRFAITRGILEVLAEHPGLHVSITTKSPLVTRDVDVLARIARHSAISVHVSLITVNRALARRIEPRAPTPDARLRAIARLHDAGVAVSVNCMPVLPGITDHPRDLEALVERVAEAGASHISTGALRLQHEARKRYLPFIAKEFPELAPRYARAYAHAHVPGDLYRERLAALMARLCRAHGLRRKTYEGGDDAAAAADSPNDTAGDADAASEADLQLSLAL
;
A
#
# COMPACT_ATOMS: atom_id res chain seq x y z
N MET A 1 -45.53 17.66 21.24
CA MET A 1 -45.80 16.23 21.01
C MET A 1 -44.49 15.58 20.58
N GLN A 2 -43.88 14.80 21.45
CA GLN A 2 -42.72 13.97 21.08
C GLN A 2 -43.23 12.82 20.21
N GLN A 3 -42.67 12.65 19.02
CA GLN A 3 -42.93 11.45 18.21
C GLN A 3 -42.47 10.23 19.01
N PRO A 4 -43.28 9.17 19.13
CA PRO A 4 -42.83 7.94 19.79
C PRO A 4 -41.68 7.36 18.99
N ALA A 5 -40.59 6.99 19.67
CA ALA A 5 -39.47 6.28 19.05
C ALA A 5 -40.02 5.02 18.39
N LEU A 6 -39.87 4.89 17.09
CA LEU A 6 -40.37 3.77 16.28
C LEU A 6 -39.74 2.41 16.68
N PHE A 7 -38.63 2.43 17.42
CA PHE A 7 -37.92 1.23 17.87
C PHE A 7 -37.40 1.40 19.29
N SER A 8 -37.22 0.29 20.00
CA SER A 8 -36.53 0.29 21.29
C SER A 8 -35.05 0.67 21.10
N ALA A 9 -34.42 1.26 22.13
CA ALA A 9 -32.99 1.64 22.10
C ALA A 9 -32.07 0.47 21.73
N ALA A 10 -32.42 -0.76 22.11
CA ALA A 10 -31.68 -1.98 21.75
C ALA A 10 -31.75 -2.28 20.24
N VAL A 11 -32.92 -2.08 19.63
CA VAL A 11 -33.10 -2.27 18.17
C VAL A 11 -32.38 -1.17 17.41
N GLU A 12 -32.44 0.09 17.85
CA GLU A 12 -31.68 1.18 17.24
C GLU A 12 -30.17 0.96 17.34
N ARG A 13 -29.67 0.46 18.46
CA ARG A 13 -28.27 0.06 18.62
C ARG A 13 -27.89 -1.02 17.62
N SER A 14 -28.70 -2.10 17.51
CA SER A 14 -28.45 -3.21 16.58
C SER A 14 -28.37 -2.76 15.12
N LEU A 15 -29.22 -1.82 14.70
CA LEU A 15 -29.22 -1.27 13.35
C LEU A 15 -27.96 -0.41 13.02
N ARG A 16 -27.33 0.17 14.05
CA ARG A 16 -26.11 0.98 13.89
C ARG A 16 -24.84 0.16 13.95
N GLN A 17 -24.88 -1.06 14.48
CA GLN A 17 -23.72 -1.93 14.65
C GLN A 17 -23.10 -2.34 13.32
N LEU A 18 -21.78 -2.51 13.36
CA LEU A 18 -21.01 -3.07 12.23
C LEU A 18 -21.06 -4.59 12.33
N PRO A 19 -21.83 -5.28 11.48
CA PRO A 19 -22.00 -6.72 11.61
C PRO A 19 -20.68 -7.44 11.31
N VAL A 20 -20.37 -8.47 12.09
CA VAL A 20 -19.35 -9.46 11.75
C VAL A 20 -19.84 -10.26 10.55
N ILE A 21 -19.13 -10.20 9.44
CA ILE A 21 -19.48 -10.87 8.18
C ILE A 21 -18.52 -12.01 7.84
N GLY A 22 -17.55 -12.29 8.69
CA GLY A 22 -16.65 -13.41 8.60
C GLY A 22 -15.47 -13.34 9.52
N GLU A 23 -14.82 -14.50 9.68
CA GLU A 23 -13.61 -14.67 10.48
C GLU A 23 -12.62 -15.55 9.73
N GLN A 24 -11.32 -15.33 9.99
CA GLN A 24 -10.22 -16.16 9.49
C GLN A 24 -9.07 -16.11 10.49
N ARG A 25 -8.87 -17.19 11.24
CA ARG A 25 -7.89 -17.24 12.34
C ARG A 25 -8.15 -16.11 13.36
N ASP A 26 -7.17 -15.22 13.56
CA ASP A 26 -7.21 -14.05 14.43
C ASP A 26 -7.73 -12.77 13.73
N ILE A 27 -8.36 -12.90 12.57
CA ILE A 27 -8.88 -11.79 11.77
C ILE A 27 -10.39 -11.86 11.73
N THR A 28 -11.03 -10.75 12.10
CA THR A 28 -12.49 -10.58 12.01
C THR A 28 -12.82 -9.55 10.92
N TYR A 29 -13.76 -9.90 10.05
CA TYR A 29 -14.26 -9.05 8.98
C TYR A 29 -15.58 -8.40 9.38
N TYR A 30 -15.64 -7.08 9.32
CA TYR A 30 -16.83 -6.29 9.64
C TYR A 30 -17.43 -5.69 8.36
N GLY A 31 -18.75 -5.82 8.20
CA GLY A 31 -19.48 -5.16 7.13
C GLY A 31 -19.58 -3.66 7.41
N SER A 32 -19.14 -2.84 6.47
CA SER A 32 -19.20 -1.39 6.56
C SER A 32 -19.84 -0.79 5.32
N HIS A 33 -20.65 0.27 5.52
CA HIS A 33 -21.19 1.10 4.44
C HIS A 33 -20.44 2.43 4.43
N ALA A 34 -19.65 2.66 3.40
CA ALA A 34 -18.91 3.89 3.21
C ALA A 34 -19.84 5.03 2.75
N ARG A 35 -19.52 6.26 3.12
CA ARG A 35 -20.17 7.49 2.58
C ARG A 35 -19.48 7.96 1.30
N SER A 36 -18.17 7.72 1.20
CA SER A 36 -17.36 7.94 0.02
C SER A 36 -16.38 6.78 -0.15
N ILE A 37 -16.11 6.38 -1.39
CA ILE A 37 -15.10 5.37 -1.73
C ILE A 37 -13.86 6.00 -2.34
N ILE A 38 -14.01 7.14 -3.01
CA ILE A 38 -12.92 7.89 -3.62
C ILE A 38 -12.62 9.14 -2.79
N ASN A 39 -11.35 9.35 -2.47
CA ASN A 39 -10.85 10.50 -1.72
C ASN A 39 -9.94 11.31 -2.64
N GLY A 40 -10.17 12.63 -2.68
CA GLY A 40 -9.36 13.55 -3.47
C GLY A 40 -8.02 13.89 -2.82
N PRO A 41 -7.14 14.56 -3.59
CA PRO A 41 -5.83 15.01 -3.12
C PRO A 41 -5.89 15.88 -1.87
N GLU A 42 -6.92 16.70 -1.75
CA GLU A 42 -7.17 17.58 -0.61
C GLU A 42 -7.42 16.85 0.73
N ILE A 43 -7.89 15.59 0.63
CA ILE A 43 -8.14 14.74 1.81
C ILE A 43 -6.90 13.94 2.17
N THR A 44 -6.17 13.47 1.15
CA THR A 44 -5.05 12.55 1.33
C THR A 44 -3.71 13.26 1.51
N GLY A 45 -3.57 14.49 1.01
CA GLY A 45 -2.32 15.23 0.95
C GLY A 45 -1.27 14.58 0.02
N MET A 46 -1.70 13.68 -0.89
CA MET A 46 -0.78 12.88 -1.73
C MET A 46 -0.76 13.29 -3.20
N GLY A 47 -1.43 14.38 -3.59
CA GLY A 47 -1.44 14.87 -4.97
C GLY A 47 -2.17 13.98 -5.98
N PHE A 48 -2.89 12.95 -5.55
CA PHE A 48 -3.66 12.05 -6.39
C PHE A 48 -4.93 11.56 -5.68
N TRP A 49 -5.89 11.07 -6.44
CA TRP A 49 -7.11 10.46 -5.92
C TRP A 49 -6.84 9.06 -5.39
N SER A 50 -7.54 8.64 -4.35
CA SER A 50 -7.34 7.31 -3.78
C SER A 50 -8.64 6.54 -3.55
N ILE A 51 -8.57 5.23 -3.79
CA ILE A 51 -9.62 4.27 -3.49
C ILE A 51 -9.04 3.18 -2.57
N ASN A 52 -9.71 2.97 -1.43
CA ASN A 52 -9.35 1.90 -0.51
C ASN A 52 -10.61 1.05 -0.21
N PRO A 53 -10.72 -0.16 -0.77
CA PRO A 53 -11.90 -1.03 -0.65
C PRO A 53 -12.10 -1.56 0.77
N TYR A 54 -11.04 -1.56 1.55
CA TYR A 54 -11.01 -2.05 2.94
C TYR A 54 -10.42 -0.99 3.87
N ILE A 55 -10.59 -1.18 5.18
CA ILE A 55 -9.84 -0.49 6.22
C ILE A 55 -9.21 -1.56 7.10
N GLY A 56 -7.90 -1.42 7.37
CA GLY A 56 -7.10 -2.48 7.93
C GLY A 56 -6.50 -3.37 6.83
N CYS A 57 -5.47 -4.15 7.19
CA CYS A 57 -4.77 -5.03 6.26
C CYS A 57 -4.24 -6.26 6.99
N ALA A 58 -4.70 -7.44 6.55
CA ALA A 58 -4.37 -8.73 7.15
C ALA A 58 -2.90 -9.14 7.00
N PHE A 59 -2.10 -8.50 6.15
CA PHE A 59 -0.70 -8.91 5.91
C PHE A 59 0.23 -8.61 7.08
N GLY A 60 -0.09 -7.62 7.92
CA GLY A 60 0.60 -7.40 9.18
C GLY A 60 2.07 -6.96 9.05
N CYS A 61 2.45 -6.30 7.95
CA CYS A 61 3.81 -5.82 7.73
C CYS A 61 4.29 -4.95 8.89
N ALA A 62 5.52 -5.21 9.39
CA ALA A 62 6.05 -4.50 10.54
C ALA A 62 6.22 -2.99 10.31
N TYR A 63 6.56 -2.59 9.09
CA TYR A 63 6.86 -1.22 8.67
C TYR A 63 5.65 -0.44 8.10
N CYS A 64 4.44 -1.03 8.09
CA CYS A 64 3.29 -0.46 7.38
C CYS A 64 2.92 0.94 7.91
N TYR A 65 3.02 1.93 7.05
CA TYR A 65 2.67 3.32 7.37
C TYR A 65 1.15 3.52 7.52
N ALA A 66 0.34 2.72 6.81
CA ALA A 66 -1.12 2.88 6.76
C ALA A 66 -1.84 2.56 8.08
N ARG A 67 -1.11 2.14 9.12
CA ARG A 67 -1.67 1.84 10.45
C ARG A 67 -2.38 3.03 11.11
N TYR A 68 -2.01 4.27 10.72
CA TYR A 68 -2.68 5.47 11.20
C TYR A 68 -4.17 5.54 10.82
N ALA A 69 -4.52 4.99 9.65
CA ALA A 69 -5.89 5.07 9.13
C ALA A 69 -6.90 4.32 10.02
N HIS A 70 -6.46 3.29 10.73
CA HIS A 70 -7.34 2.47 11.57
C HIS A 70 -7.84 3.21 12.82
N ARG A 71 -7.03 4.12 13.34
CA ARG A 71 -7.40 4.95 14.49
C ARG A 71 -8.71 5.68 14.24
N TYR A 72 -8.83 6.38 13.11
CA TYR A 72 -10.03 7.16 12.79
C TYR A 72 -11.30 6.32 12.70
N VAL A 73 -11.18 5.07 12.26
CA VAL A 73 -12.35 4.18 12.15
C VAL A 73 -12.72 3.61 13.51
N MET A 74 -11.73 3.15 14.28
CA MET A 74 -11.97 2.62 15.62
C MET A 74 -12.57 3.69 16.54
N GLU A 75 -12.01 4.91 16.57
CA GLU A 75 -12.55 6.01 17.37
C GLU A 75 -14.00 6.32 16.98
N ARG A 76 -14.28 6.57 15.70
CA ARG A 76 -15.63 6.88 15.22
C ARG A 76 -16.65 5.76 15.48
N ALA A 77 -16.22 4.50 15.37
CA ALA A 77 -17.10 3.38 15.61
C ALA A 77 -17.35 3.15 17.10
N THR A 78 -16.36 3.43 17.96
CA THR A 78 -16.49 3.42 19.41
C THR A 78 -17.45 4.52 19.89
N ASP A 79 -17.22 5.77 19.46
CA ASP A 79 -18.04 6.93 19.83
C ASP A 79 -19.51 6.77 19.39
N ALA A 80 -19.74 6.08 18.28
CA ALA A 80 -21.07 5.81 17.75
C ALA A 80 -21.68 4.50 18.26
N ASP A 81 -21.05 3.81 19.19
CA ASP A 81 -21.47 2.50 19.73
C ASP A 81 -21.74 1.45 18.63
N ARG A 82 -20.86 1.38 17.64
CA ARG A 82 -21.03 0.56 16.42
C ARG A 82 -20.17 -0.70 16.40
N LEU A 83 -19.20 -0.82 17.30
CA LEU A 83 -18.32 -1.99 17.38
C LEU A 83 -19.06 -3.17 18.03
N THR A 84 -18.74 -4.37 17.56
CA THR A 84 -19.28 -5.64 18.06
C THR A 84 -18.20 -6.70 18.13
N GLY A 85 -18.43 -7.77 18.91
CA GLY A 85 -17.57 -8.94 18.95
C GLY A 85 -16.14 -8.61 19.37
N ALA A 86 -15.17 -9.18 18.67
CA ALA A 86 -13.76 -9.03 19.02
C ALA A 86 -13.27 -7.57 18.99
N ALA A 87 -13.79 -6.73 18.07
CA ALA A 87 -13.38 -5.32 18.02
C ALA A 87 -13.86 -4.53 19.25
N GLU A 88 -15.05 -4.81 19.73
CA GLU A 88 -15.57 -4.21 20.96
C GLU A 88 -14.76 -4.65 22.19
N GLN A 89 -14.42 -5.94 22.27
CA GLN A 89 -13.58 -6.49 23.33
C GLN A 89 -12.16 -5.94 23.34
N ASP A 90 -11.63 -5.61 22.19
CA ASP A 90 -10.27 -5.10 22.00
C ASP A 90 -10.15 -3.58 22.28
N VAL A 91 -11.27 -2.85 22.37
CA VAL A 91 -11.25 -1.42 22.75
C VAL A 91 -10.57 -1.24 24.12
N GLY A 92 -9.53 -0.40 24.13
CA GLY A 92 -8.73 -0.16 25.34
C GLY A 92 -7.73 -1.26 25.72
N ARG A 93 -7.80 -2.46 25.10
CA ARG A 93 -6.88 -3.57 25.34
C ARG A 93 -5.71 -3.60 24.37
N ILE A 94 -5.99 -3.37 23.08
CA ILE A 94 -4.95 -3.22 22.06
C ILE A 94 -5.08 -1.87 21.38
N PRO A 95 -3.96 -1.21 21.07
CA PRO A 95 -4.02 0.07 20.39
C PRO A 95 -4.54 -0.07 18.95
N PRO A 96 -5.25 0.95 18.39
CA PRO A 96 -5.83 0.90 17.07
C PRO A 96 -4.84 0.52 15.96
N TRP A 97 -3.58 0.94 16.07
CA TRP A 97 -2.54 0.62 15.09
C TRP A 97 -2.15 -0.88 15.09
N LEU A 98 -2.41 -1.62 16.18
CA LEU A 98 -2.25 -3.08 16.24
C LEU A 98 -3.54 -3.78 15.80
N ALA A 99 -4.71 -3.23 16.13
CA ALA A 99 -6.01 -3.69 15.66
C ALA A 99 -6.12 -3.65 14.12
N PHE A 100 -5.34 -2.79 13.46
CA PHE A 100 -5.23 -2.66 12.00
C PHE A 100 -5.05 -4.00 11.26
N GLU A 101 -4.39 -4.96 11.84
CA GLU A 101 -4.10 -6.24 11.20
C GLU A 101 -5.07 -7.37 11.62
N ARG A 102 -6.05 -7.07 12.48
CA ARG A 102 -7.02 -8.03 13.02
C ARG A 102 -8.47 -7.71 12.69
N HIS A 103 -8.83 -6.43 12.69
CA HIS A 103 -10.20 -5.98 12.44
C HIS A 103 -10.26 -5.30 11.07
N ILE A 104 -10.78 -6.03 10.08
CA ILE A 104 -10.85 -5.57 8.70
C ILE A 104 -12.27 -5.11 8.40
N PHE A 105 -12.44 -3.83 8.05
CA PHE A 105 -13.73 -3.29 7.66
C PHE A 105 -13.88 -3.34 6.14
N VAL A 106 -14.91 -4.03 5.68
CA VAL A 106 -15.22 -4.28 4.28
C VAL A 106 -16.23 -3.26 3.80
N LYS A 107 -15.88 -2.39 2.88
CA LYS A 107 -16.78 -1.37 2.32
C LYS A 107 -17.71 -2.00 1.28
N ARG A 108 -18.76 -2.67 1.76
CA ARG A 108 -19.65 -3.50 0.94
C ARG A 108 -20.33 -2.76 -0.21
N ASN A 109 -20.65 -1.49 -0.02
CA ASN A 109 -21.27 -0.63 -1.03
C ASN A 109 -20.26 0.12 -1.91
N GLY A 110 -18.97 -0.27 -1.88
CA GLY A 110 -17.90 0.43 -2.60
C GLY A 110 -18.14 0.54 -4.10
N PRO A 111 -18.42 -0.57 -4.81
CA PRO A 111 -18.68 -0.54 -6.25
C PRO A 111 -19.87 0.33 -6.63
N GLU A 112 -21.03 0.17 -5.96
CA GLU A 112 -22.23 0.94 -6.25
C GLU A 112 -22.04 2.43 -5.95
N LEU A 113 -21.29 2.74 -4.90
CA LEU A 113 -20.96 4.10 -4.53
C LEU A 113 -20.04 4.76 -5.57
N LEU A 114 -19.05 4.03 -6.08
CA LEU A 114 -18.17 4.50 -7.15
C LEU A 114 -18.98 4.74 -8.45
N ALA A 115 -19.82 3.78 -8.84
CA ALA A 115 -20.65 3.90 -10.03
C ALA A 115 -21.59 5.12 -9.97
N ARG A 116 -22.19 5.40 -8.81
CA ARG A 116 -22.98 6.63 -8.63
C ARG A 116 -22.14 7.89 -8.74
N THR A 117 -20.96 7.87 -8.12
CA THR A 117 -20.05 9.01 -8.10
C THR A 117 -19.58 9.39 -9.49
N LEU A 118 -19.18 8.41 -10.31
CA LEU A 118 -18.66 8.65 -11.66
C LEU A 118 -19.76 9.02 -12.65
N ARG A 119 -20.99 8.48 -12.51
CA ARG A 119 -22.13 8.81 -13.41
C ARG A 119 -22.61 10.25 -13.29
N HIS A 120 -22.57 10.82 -12.10
CA HIS A 120 -23.14 12.16 -11.86
C HIS A 120 -22.17 13.31 -12.16
N GLY A 121 -21.03 13.02 -12.83
CA GLY A 121 -20.10 13.98 -13.44
C GLY A 121 -20.07 15.34 -12.77
N SER A 122 -19.77 15.42 -11.47
CA SER A 122 -19.64 16.70 -10.81
C SER A 122 -18.32 17.35 -11.19
N ASP A 123 -18.24 18.68 -11.16
CA ASP A 123 -17.01 19.44 -11.36
C ASP A 123 -15.84 18.91 -10.51
N ARG A 124 -16.15 18.34 -9.37
CA ARG A 124 -15.17 17.69 -8.48
C ARG A 124 -14.39 16.54 -9.17
N PHE A 125 -15.01 15.84 -10.12
CA PHE A 125 -14.39 14.69 -10.79
C PHE A 125 -13.91 15.02 -12.20
N ARG A 126 -14.00 16.30 -12.62
CA ARG A 126 -13.48 16.74 -13.93
C ARG A 126 -11.99 16.44 -14.05
N ALA A 127 -11.22 16.66 -13.00
CA ALA A 127 -9.79 16.36 -12.95
C ALA A 127 -9.46 14.89 -13.26
N LEU A 128 -10.33 13.93 -12.92
CA LEU A 128 -10.15 12.52 -13.29
C LEU A 128 -10.28 12.29 -14.80
N ALA A 129 -11.22 12.99 -15.47
CA ALA A 129 -11.35 12.93 -16.91
C ALA A 129 -10.22 13.69 -17.63
N GLU A 130 -9.59 14.64 -16.96
CA GLU A 130 -8.41 15.39 -17.42
C GLU A 130 -7.09 14.67 -17.18
N GLY A 131 -7.12 13.46 -16.57
CA GLY A 131 -5.96 12.58 -16.45
C GLY A 131 -5.35 12.50 -15.06
N ASP A 132 -6.02 13.01 -14.03
CA ASP A 132 -5.58 12.80 -12.65
C ASP A 132 -5.55 11.31 -12.28
N TRP A 133 -4.53 10.93 -11.52
CA TRP A 133 -4.34 9.53 -11.12
C TRP A 133 -5.26 9.09 -9.99
N ILE A 134 -5.82 7.89 -10.16
CA ILE A 134 -6.53 7.15 -9.11
C ILE A 134 -5.60 6.04 -8.60
N ALA A 135 -5.18 6.13 -7.35
CA ALA A 135 -4.40 5.09 -6.69
C ALA A 135 -5.29 4.17 -5.85
N ILE A 136 -5.28 2.88 -6.14
CA ILE A 136 -6.01 1.86 -5.39
C ILE A 136 -5.05 1.13 -4.45
N GLY A 137 -5.35 1.13 -3.13
CA GLY A 137 -4.54 0.41 -2.14
C GLY A 137 -3.48 1.24 -1.45
N THR A 138 -3.73 2.52 -1.21
CA THR A 138 -2.82 3.43 -0.50
C THR A 138 -2.83 3.25 1.02
N ALA A 139 -3.97 2.83 1.61
CA ALA A 139 -4.11 2.64 3.06
C ALA A 139 -4.53 1.21 3.45
N THR A 140 -4.56 0.30 2.50
CA THR A 140 -4.83 -1.14 2.68
C THR A 140 -4.25 -1.90 1.50
N ASP A 141 -4.13 -3.23 1.58
CA ASP A 141 -3.89 -4.00 0.36
C ASP A 141 -5.24 -4.39 -0.26
N PRO A 142 -5.52 -3.98 -1.52
CA PRO A 142 -6.80 -4.21 -2.16
C PRO A 142 -7.03 -5.71 -2.49
N TYR A 143 -5.98 -6.51 -2.49
CA TYR A 143 -6.02 -7.95 -2.73
C TYR A 143 -5.63 -8.79 -1.50
N GLN A 144 -5.77 -8.22 -0.29
CA GLN A 144 -5.62 -8.98 0.95
C GLN A 144 -6.61 -10.16 1.02
N PRO A 145 -6.48 -11.10 1.98
CA PRO A 145 -7.35 -12.29 2.05
C PRO A 145 -8.85 -12.00 1.98
N ALA A 146 -9.33 -10.87 2.50
CA ALA A 146 -10.71 -10.43 2.41
C ALA A 146 -11.24 -10.40 0.96
N GLU A 147 -10.39 -10.02 0.00
CA GLU A 147 -10.78 -9.86 -1.40
C GLU A 147 -11.19 -11.19 -2.07
N ARG A 148 -10.65 -12.34 -1.62
CA ARG A 148 -11.09 -13.66 -2.12
C ARG A 148 -12.56 -13.93 -1.82
N ARG A 149 -13.04 -13.41 -0.68
CA ARG A 149 -14.39 -13.66 -0.17
C ARG A 149 -15.39 -12.60 -0.61
N PHE A 150 -14.97 -11.33 -0.60
CA PHE A 150 -15.90 -10.21 -0.73
C PHE A 150 -15.85 -9.54 -2.10
N ALA A 151 -14.79 -9.72 -2.89
CA ALA A 151 -14.63 -9.24 -4.27
C ALA A 151 -14.91 -7.73 -4.47
N ILE A 152 -14.63 -6.90 -3.45
CA ILE A 152 -14.91 -5.45 -3.51
C ILE A 152 -13.98 -4.75 -4.52
N THR A 153 -12.69 -5.14 -4.55
CA THR A 153 -11.73 -4.59 -5.51
C THR A 153 -12.14 -4.94 -6.94
N ARG A 154 -12.52 -6.20 -7.19
CA ARG A 154 -13.02 -6.61 -8.52
C ARG A 154 -14.24 -5.79 -8.93
N GLY A 155 -15.22 -5.62 -8.06
CA GLY A 155 -16.40 -4.80 -8.35
C GLY A 155 -16.05 -3.34 -8.65
N ILE A 156 -15.07 -2.76 -7.94
CA ILE A 156 -14.55 -1.42 -8.22
C ILE A 156 -13.91 -1.37 -9.62
N LEU A 157 -13.09 -2.36 -9.98
CA LEU A 157 -12.46 -2.43 -11.29
C LEU A 157 -13.48 -2.60 -12.42
N GLU A 158 -14.54 -3.38 -12.21
CA GLU A 158 -15.64 -3.53 -13.18
C GLU A 158 -16.33 -2.19 -13.44
N VAL A 159 -16.56 -1.37 -12.41
CA VAL A 159 -17.08 -0.01 -12.57
C VAL A 159 -16.09 0.87 -13.35
N LEU A 160 -14.79 0.83 -13.02
CA LEU A 160 -13.79 1.62 -13.74
C LEU A 160 -13.67 1.20 -15.21
N ALA A 161 -13.91 -0.08 -15.53
CA ALA A 161 -13.90 -0.58 -16.90
C ALA A 161 -15.05 -0.02 -17.77
N GLU A 162 -16.06 0.58 -17.18
CA GLU A 162 -17.17 1.25 -17.88
C GLU A 162 -16.93 2.75 -18.10
N HIS A 163 -15.82 3.28 -17.56
CA HIS A 163 -15.50 4.71 -17.60
C HIS A 163 -14.15 4.92 -18.32
N PRO A 164 -14.14 5.35 -19.60
CA PRO A 164 -12.92 5.58 -20.35
C PRO A 164 -12.16 6.83 -19.92
N GLY A 165 -10.88 6.91 -20.30
CA GLY A 165 -10.03 8.09 -20.09
C GLY A 165 -9.43 8.20 -18.67
N LEU A 166 -9.59 7.19 -17.82
CA LEU A 166 -9.08 7.22 -16.45
C LEU A 166 -7.60 6.80 -16.40
N HIS A 167 -6.87 7.33 -15.41
CA HIS A 167 -5.52 6.90 -15.08
C HIS A 167 -5.54 6.16 -13.73
N VAL A 168 -5.34 4.85 -13.76
CA VAL A 168 -5.49 3.97 -12.58
C VAL A 168 -4.19 3.29 -12.23
N SER A 169 -3.81 3.33 -10.96
CA SER A 169 -2.71 2.54 -10.42
C SER A 169 -3.18 1.67 -9.26
N ILE A 170 -2.69 0.44 -9.19
CA ILE A 170 -3.02 -0.52 -8.14
C ILE A 170 -1.76 -0.91 -7.42
N THR A 171 -1.70 -0.77 -6.09
CA THR A 171 -0.58 -1.25 -5.30
C THR A 171 -0.98 -2.47 -4.48
N THR A 172 -0.24 -3.57 -4.63
CA THR A 172 -0.51 -4.81 -3.89
C THR A 172 0.73 -5.67 -3.65
N LYS A 173 0.68 -6.52 -2.62
CA LYS A 173 1.60 -7.65 -2.39
C LYS A 173 1.03 -8.99 -2.84
N SER A 174 -0.22 -8.98 -3.29
CA SER A 174 -0.97 -10.22 -3.49
C SER A 174 -0.94 -10.72 -4.93
N PRO A 175 -0.59 -11.99 -5.16
CA PRO A 175 -0.75 -12.61 -6.48
C PRO A 175 -2.23 -12.75 -6.90
N LEU A 176 -3.18 -12.49 -5.99
CA LEU A 176 -4.61 -12.55 -6.30
C LEU A 176 -5.01 -11.52 -7.38
N VAL A 177 -4.21 -10.47 -7.58
CA VAL A 177 -4.43 -9.49 -8.67
C VAL A 177 -4.51 -10.16 -10.05
N THR A 178 -3.83 -11.28 -10.25
CA THR A 178 -3.88 -12.04 -11.52
C THR A 178 -5.24 -12.70 -11.80
N ARG A 179 -6.13 -12.79 -10.81
CA ARG A 179 -7.52 -13.20 -11.01
C ARG A 179 -8.29 -12.24 -11.91
N ASP A 180 -7.95 -10.97 -11.83
CA ASP A 180 -8.70 -9.87 -12.45
C ASP A 180 -8.04 -9.36 -13.75
N VAL A 181 -7.14 -10.14 -14.36
CA VAL A 181 -6.48 -9.82 -15.63
C VAL A 181 -7.48 -9.49 -16.74
N ASP A 182 -8.61 -10.19 -16.78
CA ASP A 182 -9.70 -9.95 -17.73
C ASP A 182 -10.26 -8.52 -17.64
N VAL A 183 -10.47 -8.03 -16.42
CA VAL A 183 -10.96 -6.66 -16.17
C VAL A 183 -9.86 -5.63 -16.40
N LEU A 184 -8.63 -5.91 -15.95
CA LEU A 184 -7.47 -5.05 -16.17
C LEU A 184 -7.21 -4.82 -17.66
N ALA A 185 -7.29 -5.89 -18.47
CA ALA A 185 -7.17 -5.80 -19.93
C ALA A 185 -8.33 -5.01 -20.57
N ARG A 186 -9.54 -5.08 -20.04
CA ARG A 186 -10.67 -4.25 -20.48
C ARG A 186 -10.41 -2.77 -20.23
N ILE A 187 -9.96 -2.42 -19.03
CA ILE A 187 -9.60 -1.03 -18.67
C ILE A 187 -8.48 -0.51 -19.59
N ALA A 188 -7.45 -1.31 -19.82
CA ALA A 188 -6.29 -0.94 -20.63
C ALA A 188 -6.63 -0.58 -22.09
N ARG A 189 -7.82 -0.94 -22.61
CA ARG A 189 -8.24 -0.60 -23.97
C ARG A 189 -8.58 0.89 -24.16
N HIS A 190 -8.94 1.58 -23.09
CA HIS A 190 -9.47 2.94 -23.16
C HIS A 190 -9.05 3.84 -22.00
N SER A 191 -8.22 3.33 -21.10
CA SER A 191 -7.72 4.01 -19.90
C SER A 191 -6.29 3.58 -19.63
N ALA A 192 -5.50 4.41 -18.94
CA ALA A 192 -4.19 4.01 -18.46
C ALA A 192 -4.36 3.20 -17.17
N ILE A 193 -3.79 1.99 -17.13
CA ILE A 193 -3.78 1.17 -15.91
C ILE A 193 -2.40 0.55 -15.69
N SER A 194 -1.95 0.56 -14.45
CA SER A 194 -0.70 -0.09 -14.03
C SER A 194 -0.86 -0.80 -12.69
N VAL A 195 -0.16 -1.93 -12.54
CA VAL A 195 -0.09 -2.69 -11.29
C VAL A 195 1.30 -2.57 -10.70
N HIS A 196 1.38 -2.08 -9.46
CA HIS A 196 2.61 -1.96 -8.70
C HIS A 196 2.67 -3.09 -7.66
N VAL A 197 3.51 -4.10 -7.92
CA VAL A 197 3.70 -5.21 -6.98
C VAL A 197 4.76 -4.82 -5.95
N SER A 198 4.38 -4.76 -4.68
CA SER A 198 5.36 -4.47 -3.61
C SER A 198 6.25 -5.68 -3.33
N LEU A 199 7.57 -5.49 -3.43
CA LEU A 199 8.58 -6.51 -3.18
C LEU A 199 9.84 -5.86 -2.61
N ILE A 200 10.15 -6.09 -1.33
CA ILE A 200 11.28 -5.44 -0.63
C ILE A 200 12.48 -6.36 -0.44
N THR A 201 12.35 -7.64 -0.70
CA THR A 201 13.41 -8.64 -0.67
C THR A 201 12.97 -9.90 -1.40
N VAL A 202 13.92 -10.60 -2.00
CA VAL A 202 13.73 -11.95 -2.57
C VAL A 202 14.06 -13.06 -1.57
N ASN A 203 14.65 -12.73 -0.43
CA ASN A 203 14.93 -13.67 0.65
C ASN A 203 13.61 -14.06 1.38
N ARG A 204 13.21 -15.31 1.23
CA ARG A 204 11.95 -15.83 1.81
C ARG A 204 11.93 -15.79 3.34
N ALA A 205 13.05 -16.11 3.98
CA ALA A 205 13.14 -16.14 5.44
C ALA A 205 13.01 -14.73 6.00
N LEU A 206 13.71 -13.77 5.41
CA LEU A 206 13.63 -12.35 5.76
C LEU A 206 12.22 -11.79 5.51
N ALA A 207 11.65 -12.07 4.34
CA ALA A 207 10.28 -11.64 4.02
C ALA A 207 9.27 -12.15 5.06
N ARG A 208 9.38 -13.39 5.49
CA ARG A 208 8.48 -13.98 6.51
C ARG A 208 8.60 -13.29 7.87
N ARG A 209 9.79 -12.84 8.25
CA ARG A 209 10.00 -12.09 9.50
C ARG A 209 9.37 -10.70 9.46
N ILE A 210 9.51 -10.00 8.33
CA ILE A 210 9.11 -8.60 8.18
C ILE A 210 7.64 -8.46 7.77
N GLU A 211 7.14 -9.39 6.95
CA GLU A 211 5.80 -9.42 6.35
C GLU A 211 5.11 -10.77 6.63
N PRO A 212 4.80 -11.09 7.89
CA PRO A 212 4.54 -12.46 8.35
C PRO A 212 3.37 -13.16 7.68
N ARG A 213 2.38 -12.41 7.18
CA ARG A 213 1.17 -12.95 6.55
C ARG A 213 1.04 -12.59 5.07
N ALA A 214 2.01 -11.85 4.52
CA ALA A 214 2.02 -11.51 3.10
C ALA A 214 2.47 -12.73 2.24
N PRO A 215 2.08 -12.78 0.97
CA PRO A 215 2.56 -13.79 0.03
C PRO A 215 4.08 -13.78 -0.12
N THR A 216 4.65 -14.95 -0.43
CA THR A 216 6.10 -15.09 -0.59
C THR A 216 6.64 -14.27 -1.76
N PRO A 217 7.93 -13.88 -1.75
CA PRO A 217 8.57 -13.20 -2.86
C PRO A 217 8.36 -13.89 -4.21
N ASP A 218 8.54 -15.21 -4.27
CA ASP A 218 8.36 -15.96 -5.52
C ASP A 218 6.91 -15.97 -6.03
N ALA A 219 5.93 -15.94 -5.13
CA ALA A 219 4.53 -15.82 -5.54
C ALA A 219 4.24 -14.44 -6.16
N ARG A 220 4.91 -13.40 -5.67
CA ARG A 220 4.81 -12.04 -6.23
C ARG A 220 5.52 -11.95 -7.58
N LEU A 221 6.71 -12.54 -7.71
CA LEU A 221 7.45 -12.60 -8.99
C LEU A 221 6.64 -13.34 -10.07
N ARG A 222 6.05 -14.48 -9.73
CA ARG A 222 5.14 -15.18 -10.66
C ARG A 222 3.90 -14.36 -11.03
N ALA A 223 3.40 -13.52 -10.11
CA ALA A 223 2.29 -12.62 -10.45
C ALA A 223 2.73 -11.51 -11.41
N ILE A 224 3.93 -10.97 -11.24
CA ILE A 224 4.53 -10.00 -12.17
C ILE A 224 4.62 -10.61 -13.57
N ALA A 225 5.20 -11.81 -13.71
CA ALA A 225 5.30 -12.50 -14.99
C ALA A 225 3.93 -12.71 -15.65
N ARG A 226 2.93 -13.19 -14.90
CA ARG A 226 1.58 -13.38 -15.43
C ARG A 226 0.90 -12.08 -15.88
N LEU A 227 1.12 -10.98 -15.16
CA LEU A 227 0.59 -9.66 -15.57
C LEU A 227 1.29 -9.19 -16.85
N HIS A 228 2.61 -9.34 -16.92
CA HIS A 228 3.40 -9.01 -18.10
C HIS A 228 2.94 -9.81 -19.31
N ASP A 229 2.84 -11.13 -19.21
CA ASP A 229 2.39 -12.04 -20.28
C ASP A 229 0.96 -11.71 -20.75
N ALA A 230 0.15 -11.18 -19.86
CA ALA A 230 -1.21 -10.72 -20.19
C ALA A 230 -1.26 -9.29 -20.79
N GLY A 231 -0.12 -8.65 -21.00
CA GLY A 231 -0.04 -7.28 -21.54
C GLY A 231 -0.46 -6.17 -20.57
N VAL A 232 -0.57 -6.48 -19.25
CA VAL A 232 -0.86 -5.48 -18.22
C VAL A 232 0.43 -4.81 -17.81
N ALA A 233 0.46 -3.47 -17.84
CA ALA A 233 1.60 -2.70 -17.37
C ALA A 233 1.89 -3.00 -15.89
N VAL A 234 3.08 -3.56 -15.61
CA VAL A 234 3.48 -3.96 -14.26
C VAL A 234 4.81 -3.34 -13.87
N SER A 235 4.90 -2.90 -12.63
CA SER A 235 6.11 -2.36 -12.00
C SER A 235 6.27 -2.89 -10.58
N VAL A 236 7.43 -2.66 -9.99
CA VAL A 236 7.72 -3.11 -8.62
C VAL A 236 7.95 -1.91 -7.70
N ASN A 237 7.29 -1.93 -6.56
CA ASN A 237 7.59 -1.05 -5.44
C ASN A 237 8.56 -1.76 -4.47
N CYS A 238 9.87 -1.48 -4.60
CA CYS A 238 10.89 -1.86 -3.62
C CYS A 238 10.92 -0.80 -2.50
N MET A 239 9.77 -0.64 -1.84
CA MET A 239 9.56 0.34 -0.77
C MET A 239 8.82 -0.28 0.41
N PRO A 240 9.32 -0.03 1.63
CA PRO A 240 10.57 0.68 1.95
C PRO A 240 11.80 -0.24 1.84
N VAL A 241 12.94 0.33 1.47
CA VAL A 241 14.24 -0.28 1.75
C VAL A 241 14.55 -0.06 3.23
N LEU A 242 14.85 -1.14 3.95
CA LEU A 242 15.06 -1.15 5.40
C LEU A 242 16.55 -1.07 5.70
N PRO A 243 17.06 0.05 6.28
CA PRO A 243 18.48 0.24 6.55
C PRO A 243 19.09 -0.89 7.39
N GLY A 244 20.19 -1.52 6.91
CA GLY A 244 20.87 -2.64 7.56
C GLY A 244 20.15 -3.99 7.50
N ILE A 245 19.00 -4.05 6.80
CA ILE A 245 18.19 -5.27 6.71
C ILE A 245 17.94 -5.71 5.27
N THR A 246 17.53 -4.79 4.38
CA THR A 246 17.23 -5.09 2.97
C THR A 246 18.03 -4.23 2.00
N ASP A 247 19.03 -3.51 2.46
CA ASP A 247 19.81 -2.53 1.71
C ASP A 247 21.22 -3.02 1.33
N HIS A 248 21.53 -4.29 1.61
CA HIS A 248 22.82 -4.85 1.19
C HIS A 248 22.88 -4.89 -0.36
N PRO A 249 23.97 -4.37 -0.99
CA PRO A 249 24.06 -4.24 -2.44
C PRO A 249 23.77 -5.53 -3.22
N ARG A 250 24.30 -6.68 -2.78
CA ARG A 250 24.05 -7.99 -3.42
C ARG A 250 22.59 -8.41 -3.34
N ASP A 251 21.90 -8.11 -2.23
CA ASP A 251 20.48 -8.46 -2.05
C ASP A 251 19.58 -7.58 -2.92
N LEU A 252 19.93 -6.29 -3.07
CA LEU A 252 19.25 -5.38 -3.96
C LEU A 252 19.49 -5.74 -5.43
N GLU A 253 20.70 -6.14 -5.79
CA GLU A 253 21.03 -6.62 -7.13
C GLU A 253 20.23 -7.88 -7.48
N ALA A 254 20.23 -8.90 -6.63
CA ALA A 254 19.42 -10.10 -6.80
C ALA A 254 17.91 -9.80 -6.91
N LEU A 255 17.43 -8.78 -6.19
CA LEU A 255 16.04 -8.35 -6.31
C LEU A 255 15.77 -7.70 -7.68
N VAL A 256 16.64 -6.78 -8.12
CA VAL A 256 16.51 -6.05 -9.40
C VAL A 256 16.58 -7.04 -10.58
N GLU A 257 17.54 -7.96 -10.56
CA GLU A 257 17.68 -9.02 -11.56
C GLU A 257 16.39 -9.83 -11.70
N ARG A 258 15.87 -10.38 -10.60
CA ARG A 258 14.65 -11.19 -10.61
C ARG A 258 13.38 -10.43 -10.99
N VAL A 259 13.36 -9.13 -10.70
CA VAL A 259 12.27 -8.26 -11.11
C VAL A 259 12.31 -8.00 -12.62
N ALA A 260 13.51 -7.82 -13.19
CA ALA A 260 13.71 -7.70 -14.63
C ALA A 260 13.34 -8.99 -15.37
N GLU A 261 13.82 -10.14 -14.89
CA GLU A 261 13.46 -11.46 -15.43
C GLU A 261 11.96 -11.73 -15.42
N ALA A 262 11.25 -11.23 -14.41
CA ALA A 262 9.79 -11.36 -14.32
C ALA A 262 9.03 -10.41 -15.27
N GLY A 263 9.72 -9.54 -16.02
CA GLY A 263 9.11 -8.67 -17.03
C GLY A 263 8.51 -7.36 -16.49
N ALA A 264 8.91 -6.93 -15.28
CA ALA A 264 8.50 -5.60 -14.82
C ALA A 264 9.18 -4.51 -15.65
N SER A 265 8.44 -3.42 -15.93
CA SER A 265 8.97 -2.30 -16.73
C SER A 265 9.74 -1.26 -15.91
N HIS A 266 9.39 -1.16 -14.62
CA HIS A 266 9.93 -0.14 -13.71
C HIS A 266 10.12 -0.71 -12.31
N ILE A 267 11.04 -0.09 -11.57
CA ILE A 267 11.16 -0.27 -10.13
C ILE A 267 11.19 1.08 -9.42
N SER A 268 10.36 1.22 -8.40
CA SER A 268 10.35 2.40 -7.52
C SER A 268 11.01 2.05 -6.21
N THR A 269 11.86 2.94 -5.70
CA THR A 269 12.58 2.74 -4.45
C THR A 269 12.44 3.93 -3.51
N GLY A 270 12.39 3.63 -2.23
CA GLY A 270 12.37 4.65 -1.20
C GLY A 270 12.85 4.09 0.14
N ALA A 271 13.59 4.89 0.88
CA ALA A 271 14.04 4.52 2.22
C ALA A 271 12.87 4.46 3.20
N LEU A 272 13.04 3.69 4.27
CA LEU A 272 12.05 3.55 5.33
C LEU A 272 11.62 4.90 5.92
N ARG A 273 10.31 5.14 5.94
CA ARG A 273 9.69 6.28 6.60
C ARG A 273 8.93 5.82 7.85
N LEU A 274 9.32 6.32 9.02
CA LEU A 274 8.69 5.99 10.29
C LEU A 274 7.99 7.21 10.90
N GLN A 275 6.70 7.33 10.61
CA GLN A 275 5.84 8.33 11.24
C GLN A 275 4.91 7.70 12.27
N HIS A 276 4.57 8.45 13.31
CA HIS A 276 3.53 8.14 14.29
C HIS A 276 3.34 6.63 14.61
N GLU A 277 2.26 6.04 14.13
CA GLU A 277 1.84 4.68 14.46
C GLU A 277 2.77 3.61 13.86
N ALA A 278 3.37 3.87 12.70
CA ALA A 278 4.36 2.97 12.11
C ALA A 278 5.57 2.82 13.01
N ARG A 279 6.05 3.92 13.60
CA ARG A 279 7.18 3.93 14.54
C ARG A 279 6.89 3.12 15.80
N LYS A 280 5.69 3.28 16.39
CA LYS A 280 5.26 2.53 17.57
C LYS A 280 5.25 1.02 17.35
N ARG A 281 4.98 0.58 16.13
CA ARG A 281 5.00 -0.84 15.74
C ARG A 281 6.40 -1.32 15.38
N TYR A 282 7.17 -0.50 14.65
CA TYR A 282 8.42 -0.92 14.03
C TYR A 282 9.61 -0.96 15.01
N LEU A 283 9.76 0.03 15.89
CA LEU A 283 10.89 0.05 16.83
C LEU A 283 10.89 -1.14 17.81
N PRO A 284 9.76 -1.54 18.44
CA PRO A 284 9.72 -2.79 19.21
C PRO A 284 9.99 -4.04 18.37
N PHE A 285 9.55 -4.06 17.10
CA PHE A 285 9.86 -5.14 16.18
C PHE A 285 11.37 -5.25 15.94
N ILE A 286 12.07 -4.13 15.68
CA ILE A 286 13.51 -4.11 15.52
C ILE A 286 14.23 -4.57 16.77
N ALA A 287 13.83 -4.09 17.95
CA ALA A 287 14.42 -4.50 19.22
C ALA A 287 14.31 -6.01 19.47
N LYS A 288 13.24 -6.63 18.98
CA LYS A 288 13.01 -8.07 19.13
C LYS A 288 13.75 -8.89 18.06
N GLU A 289 13.60 -8.52 16.80
CA GLU A 289 14.02 -9.34 15.66
C GLU A 289 15.45 -9.03 15.17
N PHE A 290 15.95 -7.82 15.45
CA PHE A 290 17.26 -7.31 15.03
C PHE A 290 17.88 -6.47 16.16
N PRO A 291 18.12 -7.06 17.34
CA PRO A 291 18.55 -6.32 18.54
C PRO A 291 19.84 -5.52 18.34
N GLU A 292 20.75 -6.01 17.49
CA GLU A 292 21.99 -5.34 17.11
C GLU A 292 21.78 -4.02 16.38
N LEU A 293 20.68 -3.87 15.67
CA LEU A 293 20.32 -2.65 14.95
C LEU A 293 19.50 -1.65 15.79
N ALA A 294 18.89 -2.11 16.90
CA ALA A 294 17.98 -1.29 17.69
C ALA A 294 18.56 0.05 18.15
N PRO A 295 19.82 0.15 18.65
CA PRO A 295 20.38 1.45 19.05
C PRO A 295 20.58 2.41 17.87
N ARG A 296 20.89 1.88 16.67
CA ARG A 296 21.06 2.70 15.46
C ARG A 296 19.71 3.26 15.00
N TYR A 297 18.68 2.42 14.93
CA TYR A 297 17.33 2.86 14.60
C TYR A 297 16.77 3.88 15.60
N ALA A 298 17.00 3.68 16.89
CA ALA A 298 16.57 4.61 17.92
C ALA A 298 17.19 6.00 17.71
N ARG A 299 18.49 6.08 17.38
CA ARG A 299 19.17 7.35 17.09
C ARG A 299 18.70 7.98 15.80
N ALA A 300 18.70 7.23 14.69
CA ALA A 300 18.38 7.74 13.36
C ALA A 300 16.97 8.31 13.26
N TYR A 301 16.02 7.67 13.94
CA TYR A 301 14.61 8.06 13.93
C TYR A 301 14.19 8.80 15.21
N ALA A 302 15.14 9.31 16.03
CA ALA A 302 14.81 10.06 17.25
C ALA A 302 13.98 11.31 16.92
N HIS A 303 14.45 12.10 15.95
CA HIS A 303 13.89 13.39 15.56
C HIS A 303 13.51 13.47 14.07
N ALA A 304 13.79 12.44 13.30
CA ALA A 304 13.50 12.35 11.87
C ALA A 304 12.52 11.23 11.56
N HIS A 305 11.85 11.36 10.43
CA HIS A 305 10.94 10.32 9.93
C HIS A 305 11.57 9.44 8.84
N VAL A 306 12.73 9.86 8.32
CA VAL A 306 13.49 9.19 7.26
C VAL A 306 14.97 9.13 7.66
N PRO A 307 15.76 8.23 7.07
CA PRO A 307 17.22 8.23 7.27
C PRO A 307 17.85 9.50 6.70
N GLY A 308 19.09 9.80 7.12
CA GLY A 308 19.84 10.97 6.67
C GLY A 308 20.01 11.03 5.14
N ASP A 309 20.28 12.23 4.63
CA ASP A 309 20.36 12.52 3.19
C ASP A 309 21.43 11.68 2.50
N LEU A 310 22.61 11.58 3.07
CA LEU A 310 23.70 10.76 2.53
C LEU A 310 23.30 9.29 2.29
N TYR A 311 22.55 8.71 3.23
CA TYR A 311 22.02 7.35 3.03
C TYR A 311 21.07 7.29 1.84
N ARG A 312 20.14 8.25 1.73
CA ARG A 312 19.14 8.30 0.67
C ARG A 312 19.79 8.50 -0.71
N GLU A 313 20.78 9.37 -0.80
CA GLU A 313 21.56 9.61 -2.02
C GLU A 313 22.35 8.36 -2.46
N ARG A 314 23.03 7.69 -1.54
CA ARG A 314 23.76 6.45 -1.83
C ARG A 314 22.82 5.33 -2.29
N LEU A 315 21.69 5.16 -1.61
CA LEU A 315 20.65 4.19 -2.03
C LEU A 315 20.15 4.53 -3.43
N ALA A 316 19.88 5.81 -3.69
CA ALA A 316 19.41 6.27 -4.99
C ALA A 316 20.42 6.00 -6.10
N ALA A 317 21.71 6.29 -5.87
CA ALA A 317 22.81 6.03 -6.82
C ALA A 317 22.98 4.53 -7.09
N LEU A 318 23.00 3.69 -6.03
CA LEU A 318 23.07 2.24 -6.16
C LEU A 318 21.92 1.68 -7.01
N MET A 319 20.68 2.05 -6.67
CA MET A 319 19.52 1.56 -7.41
C MET A 319 19.49 2.05 -8.85
N ALA A 320 19.95 3.27 -9.14
CA ALA A 320 20.06 3.77 -10.51
C ALA A 320 21.05 2.92 -11.33
N ARG A 321 22.20 2.57 -10.75
CA ARG A 321 23.19 1.70 -11.39
C ARG A 321 22.63 0.30 -11.65
N LEU A 322 22.03 -0.33 -10.63
CA LEU A 322 21.45 -1.67 -10.74
C LEU A 322 20.32 -1.72 -11.80
N CYS A 323 19.43 -0.74 -11.79
CA CYS A 323 18.36 -0.67 -12.78
C CYS A 323 18.90 -0.53 -14.21
N ARG A 324 19.92 0.30 -14.43
CA ARG A 324 20.58 0.41 -15.76
C ARG A 324 21.20 -0.90 -16.19
N ALA A 325 21.91 -1.59 -15.28
CA ALA A 325 22.57 -2.88 -15.58
C ALA A 325 21.57 -3.97 -16.03
N HIS A 326 20.35 -3.93 -15.50
CA HIS A 326 19.29 -4.93 -15.80
C HIS A 326 18.18 -4.40 -16.72
N GLY A 327 18.36 -3.26 -17.37
CA GLY A 327 17.39 -2.71 -18.34
C GLY A 327 16.05 -2.23 -17.75
N LEU A 328 15.99 -1.96 -16.45
CA LEU A 328 14.82 -1.43 -15.78
C LEU A 328 14.83 0.11 -15.76
N ARG A 329 13.67 0.72 -15.94
CA ARG A 329 13.48 2.14 -15.64
C ARG A 329 13.30 2.32 -14.13
N ARG A 330 13.92 3.35 -13.56
CA ARG A 330 13.78 3.68 -12.14
C ARG A 330 12.82 4.86 -11.96
N LYS A 331 11.90 4.74 -10.99
CA LYS A 331 11.18 5.90 -10.44
C LYS A 331 11.66 6.14 -9.01
N THR A 332 12.07 7.37 -8.70
CA THR A 332 12.28 7.82 -7.33
C THR A 332 10.97 8.32 -6.75
N TYR A 333 10.61 7.84 -5.58
CA TYR A 333 9.51 8.39 -4.80
C TYR A 333 10.12 9.25 -3.69
N GLU A 334 10.30 10.51 -3.96
CA GLU A 334 10.60 11.50 -2.93
C GLU A 334 9.28 11.90 -2.29
N GLY A 335 8.96 11.26 -1.17
CA GLY A 335 7.82 11.63 -0.34
C GLY A 335 8.15 12.92 0.42
N GLY A 336 7.98 14.03 -0.22
CA GLY A 336 8.03 15.38 0.32
C GLY A 336 6.89 16.18 -0.30
N ASP A 337 6.63 17.37 0.18
CA ASP A 337 5.54 18.26 -0.24
C ASP A 337 5.54 18.69 -1.73
N ASP A 338 6.36 18.04 -2.57
CA ASP A 338 6.49 18.27 -4.02
C ASP A 338 5.95 17.10 -4.85
N ALA A 339 4.67 16.78 -4.67
CA ALA A 339 3.98 15.79 -5.52
C ALA A 339 3.74 16.28 -6.97
N ALA A 340 4.19 17.47 -7.33
CA ALA A 340 3.94 18.09 -8.64
C ALA A 340 5.00 17.82 -9.72
N ALA A 341 6.09 17.09 -9.44
CA ALA A 341 7.22 16.93 -10.38
C ALA A 341 7.42 15.52 -10.94
N ALA A 342 6.40 14.65 -10.96
CA ALA A 342 6.51 13.29 -11.49
C ALA A 342 5.83 13.10 -12.86
N ALA A 343 5.70 14.15 -13.65
CA ALA A 343 5.36 14.05 -15.07
C ALA A 343 6.65 14.02 -15.89
N ASP A 344 6.86 12.89 -16.58
CA ASP A 344 7.79 12.66 -17.68
C ASP A 344 8.83 13.77 -17.96
N SER A 345 10.06 13.60 -17.49
CA SER A 345 11.21 14.25 -18.10
C SER A 345 12.06 13.21 -18.82
N PRO A 346 12.11 13.25 -20.15
CA PRO A 346 13.06 12.48 -20.94
C PRO A 346 14.36 13.26 -21.03
N ASN A 347 15.19 13.28 -20.02
CA ASN A 347 16.59 13.69 -20.15
C ASN A 347 17.39 13.34 -18.89
N ASP A 348 17.96 12.14 -18.87
CA ASP A 348 19.19 11.87 -18.14
C ASP A 348 20.28 11.52 -19.18
N THR A 349 20.87 12.57 -19.78
CA THR A 349 22.14 12.42 -20.51
C THR A 349 23.26 12.24 -19.52
N ALA A 350 24.02 11.17 -19.78
CA ALA A 350 25.20 10.68 -19.12
C ALA A 350 26.13 11.74 -18.51
N GLY A 351 26.44 11.51 -17.22
CA GLY A 351 27.71 11.90 -16.64
C GLY A 351 28.42 10.61 -16.22
N ASP A 352 29.53 10.32 -16.88
CA ASP A 352 30.48 9.28 -16.49
C ASP A 352 30.99 9.57 -15.06
N ALA A 353 30.66 8.70 -14.11
CA ALA A 353 31.30 8.67 -12.82
C ALA A 353 31.94 7.28 -12.62
N ASP A 354 33.25 7.32 -12.51
CA ASP A 354 34.20 6.25 -12.34
C ASP A 354 33.79 5.15 -11.37
N ALA A 355 34.30 3.94 -11.66
CA ALA A 355 34.17 2.71 -10.89
C ALA A 355 34.61 2.90 -9.42
N ALA A 356 33.64 3.12 -8.54
CA ALA A 356 33.86 3.03 -7.10
C ALA A 356 34.10 1.57 -6.70
N SER A 357 35.12 1.31 -5.85
CA SER A 357 35.47 0.01 -5.35
C SER A 357 34.37 -0.68 -4.57
N GLU A 358 34.33 -2.02 -4.50
CA GLU A 358 33.33 -2.79 -3.72
C GLU A 358 33.23 -2.37 -2.23
N ALA A 359 34.33 -1.84 -1.66
CA ALA A 359 34.37 -1.33 -0.28
C ALA A 359 33.60 -0.02 -0.09
N ASP A 360 33.51 0.83 -1.14
CA ASP A 360 32.76 2.09 -1.11
C ASP A 360 31.23 1.88 -1.29
N LEU A 361 30.82 0.68 -1.68
CA LEU A 361 29.45 0.30 -1.94
C LEU A 361 28.71 -0.28 -0.74
N GLN A 362 29.41 -0.54 0.36
CA GLN A 362 28.71 -0.80 1.60
C GLN A 362 27.93 0.45 1.96
N LEU A 363 26.60 0.36 1.83
CA LEU A 363 25.67 1.28 2.47
C LEU A 363 25.92 1.16 3.99
N SER A 364 27.13 1.62 4.43
CA SER A 364 27.40 1.67 5.83
C SER A 364 26.34 2.60 6.41
N LEU A 365 25.54 2.05 7.30
CA LEU A 365 24.61 2.77 8.12
C LEU A 365 25.34 3.91 8.84
N ALA A 366 25.56 5.02 8.14
CA ALA A 366 25.69 6.32 8.76
C ALA A 366 24.28 6.74 9.18
N LEU A 367 23.66 5.88 10.00
CA LEU A 367 22.48 6.23 10.79
C LEU A 367 22.93 6.97 12.04
#